data_e0e127a45bdba95c6d3c2c84900ab4b0
#
_entry.id   e0e127a45bdba95c6d3c2c84900ab4b0
#
_cell.length_a   1.000
_cell.length_b   1.000
_cell.length_c   1.000
_cell.angle_alpha   90.00
_cell.angle_beta   90.00
_cell.angle_gamma   90.00
#
_symmetry.space_group_name_H-M   'P 1'
#
loop_
_entity.id
_entity.type
_entity.pdbx_description
1 polymer ?
#
loop_
_entity_poly.entity_id
_entity_poly.type
_entity_poly.pdbx_seq_one_letter_code
_entity_poly.pdbx_strand_id
1 'polypeptide(L)'
;MKNGVIWQDIDGNDIQAHGGCIIKHGDTYYWYGEHKGADNCPGTTRVDVIGVSCYSSKNLHDWKYEGLALESNKDDPESPLYYKKVLERPKVIYNAKNNNFVLWAHADSADYVFGGIAVAVSDTPTGPFKFLYAKQPNKQDSRDMTIYKDIDGTAYLVHSKDWNKTMNISRLNDDYTETDGFYVSVLIDQEREAPALFYKDGMYYMVSSGCTGWLPNQALFARCEHLLGKWKLIDNPCRGEKMDTTFDGQSTYIFEVDGEFYLMLDHWHPHDLKTSGYSILKIDILEDNNLRVNWADEWKGI
;
A
#
# COMPACT_ATOMS: atom_id res chain seq x y z
N MET A 1 15.69 -13.12 2.94
CA MET A 1 14.48 -13.51 2.18
C MET A 1 14.76 -13.27 0.70
N LYS A 2 14.48 -14.25 -0.17
CA LYS A 2 14.71 -14.11 -1.63
C LYS A 2 13.64 -13.19 -2.23
N ASN A 3 14.03 -12.18 -2.99
CA ASN A 3 13.11 -11.29 -3.69
C ASN A 3 12.41 -11.99 -4.87
N GLY A 4 11.21 -11.57 -5.19
CA GLY A 4 10.40 -12.09 -6.30
C GLY A 4 9.62 -13.38 -6.01
N VAL A 5 9.69 -13.90 -4.79
CA VAL A 5 8.96 -15.12 -4.39
C VAL A 5 8.16 -14.86 -3.11
N ILE A 6 7.23 -15.76 -2.80
CA ILE A 6 6.52 -15.72 -1.51
C ILE A 6 7.51 -15.91 -0.36
N TRP A 7 7.34 -15.16 0.72
CA TRP A 7 8.16 -15.26 1.91
C TRP A 7 7.47 -16.09 3.00
N GLN A 8 8.25 -16.60 3.93
CA GLN A 8 7.73 -17.37 5.06
C GLN A 8 7.97 -16.64 6.38
N ASP A 9 7.04 -16.81 7.30
CA ASP A 9 7.15 -16.35 8.67
C ASP A 9 8.09 -17.25 9.49
N ILE A 10 8.31 -16.91 10.77
CA ILE A 10 9.21 -17.67 11.66
C ILE A 10 8.70 -19.09 11.96
N ASP A 11 7.42 -19.37 11.72
CA ASP A 11 6.80 -20.67 11.90
C ASP A 11 6.78 -21.50 10.60
N GLY A 12 7.30 -20.93 9.49
CA GLY A 12 7.41 -21.58 8.18
C GLY A 12 6.12 -21.52 7.34
N ASN A 13 5.16 -20.67 7.73
CA ASN A 13 3.97 -20.44 6.93
C ASN A 13 4.20 -19.31 5.91
N ASP A 14 3.54 -19.40 4.77
CA ASP A 14 3.62 -18.39 3.74
C ASP A 14 3.02 -17.06 4.25
N ILE A 15 3.77 -15.97 4.13
CA ILE A 15 3.32 -14.63 4.51
C ILE A 15 2.23 -14.17 3.52
N GLN A 16 1.11 -13.72 4.07
CA GLN A 16 -0.02 -13.19 3.32
C GLN A 16 -0.27 -11.74 3.76
N ALA A 17 0.49 -10.79 3.19
CA ALA A 17 0.41 -9.37 3.54
C ALA A 17 0.61 -8.47 2.30
N HIS A 18 -0.20 -8.72 1.26
CA HIS A 18 -0.08 -8.05 -0.03
C HIS A 18 -0.67 -6.63 -0.02
N GLY A 19 -0.26 -5.80 -0.97
CA GLY A 19 -0.77 -4.43 -1.13
C GLY A 19 -0.58 -3.52 0.08
N GLY A 20 0.26 -3.91 1.02
CA GLY A 20 0.28 -3.43 2.39
C GLY A 20 1.21 -2.28 2.70
N CYS A 21 1.59 -2.18 3.98
CA CYS A 21 2.57 -1.22 4.48
C CYS A 21 3.36 -1.80 5.66
N ILE A 22 4.54 -1.23 5.90
CA ILE A 22 5.34 -1.47 7.11
C ILE A 22 5.41 -0.17 7.90
N ILE A 23 5.04 -0.21 9.18
CA ILE A 23 5.23 0.92 10.12
C ILE A 23 6.14 0.50 11.26
N LYS A 24 6.87 1.44 11.84
CA LYS A 24 7.62 1.25 13.08
C LYS A 24 6.85 1.86 14.25
N HIS A 25 6.65 1.09 15.32
CA HIS A 25 6.11 1.60 16.58
C HIS A 25 6.97 1.06 17.75
N GLY A 26 7.55 1.98 18.50
CA GLY A 26 8.59 1.61 19.47
C GLY A 26 9.80 1.00 18.77
N ASP A 27 10.20 -0.19 19.20
CA ASP A 27 11.31 -0.96 18.65
C ASP A 27 10.87 -2.09 17.71
N THR A 28 9.59 -2.07 17.29
CA THR A 28 8.97 -3.14 16.51
C THR A 28 8.43 -2.60 15.19
N TYR A 29 8.66 -3.35 14.12
CA TYR A 29 8.05 -3.13 12.81
C TYR A 29 6.80 -3.99 12.72
N TYR A 30 5.73 -3.42 12.14
CA TYR A 30 4.47 -4.09 11.88
C TYR A 30 4.17 -4.00 10.39
N TRP A 31 3.99 -5.16 9.78
CA TRP A 31 3.62 -5.30 8.37
C TRP A 31 2.16 -5.70 8.26
N TYR A 32 1.37 -4.86 7.62
CA TYR A 32 -0.05 -5.12 7.33
C TYR A 32 -0.23 -5.35 5.85
N GLY A 33 -1.17 -6.22 5.49
CA GLY A 33 -1.49 -6.44 4.08
C GLY A 33 -2.70 -7.34 3.88
N GLU A 34 -3.12 -7.42 2.64
CA GLU A 34 -4.24 -8.26 2.21
C GLU A 34 -3.90 -9.74 2.42
N HIS A 35 -4.79 -10.49 3.06
CA HIS A 35 -4.65 -11.94 3.16
C HIS A 35 -5.22 -12.60 1.91
N LYS A 36 -4.35 -12.98 0.97
CA LYS A 36 -4.71 -13.64 -0.31
C LYS A 36 -4.66 -15.19 -0.25
N GLY A 37 -4.62 -15.78 0.95
CA GLY A 37 -4.46 -17.23 1.15
C GLY A 37 -5.69 -18.08 0.84
N ALA A 38 -6.80 -17.51 0.34
CA ALA A 38 -7.91 -18.27 -0.21
C ALA A 38 -7.59 -18.76 -1.62
N ASP A 39 -8.25 -19.85 -2.04
CA ASP A 39 -8.20 -20.28 -3.44
C ASP A 39 -8.89 -19.26 -4.35
N ASN A 40 -8.40 -19.14 -5.58
CA ASN A 40 -9.08 -18.31 -6.58
C ASN A 40 -10.50 -18.81 -6.83
N CYS A 41 -11.45 -17.88 -6.91
CA CYS A 41 -12.81 -18.19 -7.32
C CYS A 41 -12.81 -18.81 -8.73
N PRO A 42 -13.54 -19.90 -8.97
CA PRO A 42 -13.47 -20.64 -10.23
C PRO A 42 -13.65 -19.75 -11.47
N GLY A 43 -12.68 -19.84 -12.39
CA GLY A 43 -12.70 -19.10 -13.67
C GLY A 43 -12.41 -17.60 -13.56
N THR A 44 -11.88 -17.13 -12.42
CA THR A 44 -11.54 -15.72 -12.19
C THR A 44 -10.13 -15.55 -11.63
N THR A 45 -9.66 -14.31 -11.58
CA THR A 45 -8.42 -13.92 -10.87
C THR A 45 -8.71 -13.36 -9.48
N ARG A 46 -9.91 -13.60 -8.96
CA ARG A 46 -10.37 -13.07 -7.68
C ARG A 46 -10.27 -14.15 -6.59
N VAL A 47 -9.96 -13.71 -5.37
CA VAL A 47 -10.10 -14.53 -4.13
C VAL A 47 -11.11 -13.87 -3.20
N ASP A 48 -11.78 -14.69 -2.39
CA ASP A 48 -12.63 -14.17 -1.31
C ASP A 48 -11.76 -13.48 -0.26
N VAL A 49 -12.24 -12.35 0.25
CA VAL A 49 -11.53 -11.55 1.27
C VAL A 49 -11.51 -12.30 2.60
N ILE A 50 -10.31 -12.61 3.08
CA ILE A 50 -10.11 -13.14 4.44
C ILE A 50 -10.01 -11.99 5.44
N GLY A 51 -9.27 -10.95 5.09
CA GLY A 51 -9.07 -9.76 5.92
C GLY A 51 -7.71 -9.12 5.69
N VAL A 52 -7.29 -8.32 6.65
CA VAL A 52 -5.97 -7.70 6.70
C VAL A 52 -5.11 -8.42 7.73
N SER A 53 -4.03 -9.03 7.30
CA SER A 53 -3.03 -9.67 8.18
C SER A 53 -2.17 -8.64 8.87
N CYS A 54 -1.64 -9.00 10.05
CA CYS A 54 -0.59 -8.29 10.75
C CYS A 54 0.56 -9.24 11.06
N TYR A 55 1.77 -8.80 10.76
CA TYR A 55 3.02 -9.45 11.17
C TYR A 55 3.89 -8.47 11.93
N SER A 56 4.71 -8.97 12.87
CA SER A 56 5.66 -8.16 13.63
C SER A 56 7.09 -8.65 13.43
N SER A 57 8.07 -7.73 13.48
CA SER A 57 9.48 -8.04 13.38
C SER A 57 10.33 -7.00 14.12
N LYS A 58 11.52 -7.42 14.58
CA LYS A 58 12.54 -6.51 15.14
C LYS A 58 13.62 -6.15 14.12
N ASN A 59 13.72 -6.88 13.02
CA ASN A 59 14.82 -6.81 12.06
C ASN A 59 14.36 -6.76 10.61
N LEU A 60 13.05 -6.63 10.34
CA LEU A 60 12.45 -6.61 8.99
C LEU A 60 12.75 -7.89 8.16
N HIS A 61 13.14 -8.98 8.82
CA HIS A 61 13.46 -10.27 8.19
C HIS A 61 12.69 -11.42 8.84
N ASP A 62 12.74 -11.51 10.15
CA ASP A 62 12.09 -12.58 10.91
C ASP A 62 10.70 -12.08 11.33
N TRP A 63 9.69 -12.45 10.55
CA TRP A 63 8.32 -12.01 10.72
C TRP A 63 7.51 -13.01 11.52
N LYS A 64 6.85 -12.55 12.57
CA LYS A 64 5.90 -13.33 13.36
C LYS A 64 4.48 -12.96 12.96
N TYR A 65 3.64 -13.94 12.66
CA TYR A 65 2.22 -13.71 12.43
C TYR A 65 1.50 -13.33 13.73
N GLU A 66 0.81 -12.20 13.75
CA GLU A 66 0.07 -11.69 14.89
C GLU A 66 -1.46 -11.91 14.76
N GLY A 67 -1.91 -12.43 13.63
CA GLY A 67 -3.32 -12.66 13.33
C GLY A 67 -3.89 -11.69 12.30
N LEU A 68 -5.20 -11.73 12.14
CA LEU A 68 -5.94 -10.76 11.32
C LEU A 68 -6.16 -9.47 12.13
N ALA A 69 -5.59 -8.39 11.65
CA ALA A 69 -5.82 -7.06 12.23
C ALA A 69 -7.26 -6.58 11.97
N LEU A 70 -7.82 -6.92 10.80
CA LEU A 70 -9.21 -6.66 10.43
C LEU A 70 -9.76 -7.88 9.69
N GLU A 71 -10.83 -8.49 10.20
CA GLU A 71 -11.47 -9.63 9.55
C GLU A 71 -12.56 -9.20 8.57
N SER A 72 -12.76 -10.00 7.52
CA SER A 72 -13.91 -9.84 6.65
C SER A 72 -15.20 -10.29 7.36
N ASN A 73 -16.33 -9.71 6.94
CA ASN A 73 -17.66 -10.15 7.39
C ASN A 73 -18.14 -11.30 6.50
N LYS A 74 -18.55 -12.42 7.12
CA LYS A 74 -19.02 -13.61 6.39
C LYS A 74 -20.52 -13.72 6.33
N ASP A 75 -21.26 -13.00 7.20
CA ASP A 75 -22.67 -13.23 7.46
C ASP A 75 -23.57 -12.17 6.83
N ASP A 76 -23.10 -10.92 6.68
CA ASP A 76 -23.89 -9.81 6.17
C ASP A 76 -23.44 -9.34 4.78
N PRO A 77 -24.17 -9.66 3.71
CA PRO A 77 -23.86 -9.22 2.35
C PRO A 77 -23.88 -7.70 2.15
N GLU A 78 -24.60 -6.96 3.00
CA GLU A 78 -24.65 -5.50 2.92
C GLU A 78 -23.40 -4.85 3.56
N SER A 79 -22.72 -5.57 4.44
CA SER A 79 -21.48 -5.09 5.06
C SER A 79 -20.44 -4.69 3.99
N PRO A 80 -19.82 -3.50 4.10
CA PRO A 80 -18.69 -3.14 3.23
C PRO A 80 -17.52 -4.11 3.34
N LEU A 81 -17.38 -4.82 4.47
CA LEU A 81 -16.34 -5.84 4.69
C LEU A 81 -16.78 -7.25 4.29
N TYR A 82 -17.92 -7.40 3.59
CA TYR A 82 -18.39 -8.72 3.20
C TYR A 82 -17.34 -9.44 2.33
N TYR A 83 -17.06 -10.69 2.67
CA TYR A 83 -15.95 -11.47 2.08
C TYR A 83 -15.98 -11.59 0.55
N LYS A 84 -17.15 -11.41 -0.08
CA LYS A 84 -17.29 -11.40 -1.55
C LYS A 84 -17.15 -10.00 -2.18
N LYS A 85 -16.87 -8.98 -1.39
CA LYS A 85 -16.55 -7.63 -1.85
C LYS A 85 -15.04 -7.46 -2.02
N VAL A 86 -14.55 -6.23 -2.11
CA VAL A 86 -13.14 -5.90 -2.27
C VAL A 86 -12.65 -5.19 -1.02
N LEU A 87 -11.50 -5.60 -0.51
CA LEU A 87 -10.73 -4.90 0.52
C LEU A 87 -9.25 -5.03 0.15
N GLU A 88 -8.67 -3.96 -0.35
CA GLU A 88 -7.32 -3.95 -0.94
C GLU A 88 -6.48 -2.78 -0.43
N ARG A 89 -5.16 -2.85 -0.64
CA ARG A 89 -4.20 -1.79 -0.32
C ARG A 89 -4.26 -1.26 1.12
N PRO A 90 -4.37 -2.11 2.16
CA PRO A 90 -4.45 -1.61 3.53
C PRO A 90 -3.20 -0.86 3.93
N LYS A 91 -3.39 0.27 4.61
CA LYS A 91 -2.34 1.10 5.20
C LYS A 91 -2.71 1.44 6.62
N VAL A 92 -1.75 1.39 7.50
CA VAL A 92 -1.93 1.75 8.92
C VAL A 92 -1.05 2.94 9.27
N ILE A 93 -1.61 3.86 10.02
CA ILE A 93 -0.93 5.05 10.52
C ILE A 93 -1.15 5.18 12.04
N TYR A 94 -0.09 5.51 12.78
CA TYR A 94 -0.20 5.80 14.21
C TYR A 94 -0.53 7.26 14.45
N ASN A 95 -1.62 7.52 15.20
CA ASN A 95 -2.03 8.84 15.67
C ASN A 95 -1.51 9.06 17.08
N ALA A 96 -0.47 9.89 17.22
CA ALA A 96 0.13 10.17 18.51
C ALA A 96 -0.78 11.03 19.44
N LYS A 97 -1.68 11.83 18.87
CA LYS A 97 -2.64 12.65 19.63
C LYS A 97 -3.64 11.78 20.37
N ASN A 98 -4.15 10.74 19.73
CA ASN A 98 -5.17 9.86 20.27
C ASN A 98 -4.59 8.55 20.81
N ASN A 99 -3.27 8.33 20.65
CA ASN A 99 -2.56 7.11 21.02
C ASN A 99 -3.24 5.85 20.46
N ASN A 100 -3.59 5.88 19.17
CA ASN A 100 -4.26 4.78 18.49
C ASN A 100 -3.71 4.57 17.06
N PHE A 101 -4.10 3.48 16.45
CA PHE A 101 -3.78 3.12 15.08
C PHE A 101 -5.02 3.27 14.20
N VAL A 102 -4.84 3.83 13.03
CA VAL A 102 -5.92 4.00 12.05
C VAL A 102 -5.56 3.24 10.79
N LEU A 103 -6.42 2.33 10.39
CA LEU A 103 -6.31 1.54 9.16
C LEU A 103 -7.20 2.15 8.09
N TRP A 104 -6.63 2.33 6.91
CA TRP A 104 -7.31 2.72 5.69
C TRP A 104 -7.11 1.64 4.64
N ALA A 105 -8.13 1.36 3.84
CA ALA A 105 -8.03 0.42 2.72
C ALA A 105 -8.95 0.84 1.58
N HIS A 106 -8.63 0.47 0.35
CA HIS A 106 -9.57 0.48 -0.76
C HIS A 106 -10.68 -0.53 -0.46
N ALA A 107 -11.93 -0.08 -0.50
CA ALA A 107 -13.11 -0.90 -0.33
C ALA A 107 -14.03 -0.73 -1.53
N ASP A 108 -14.46 -1.84 -2.14
CA ASP A 108 -15.28 -1.77 -3.34
C ASP A 108 -16.35 -2.86 -3.37
N SER A 109 -17.31 -2.68 -4.26
CA SER A 109 -18.22 -3.76 -4.67
C SER A 109 -17.43 -4.80 -5.50
N ALA A 110 -18.01 -6.00 -5.61
CA ALA A 110 -17.35 -7.11 -6.34
C ALA A 110 -17.06 -6.80 -7.82
N ASP A 111 -17.75 -5.84 -8.39
CA ASP A 111 -17.63 -5.36 -9.76
C ASP A 111 -16.81 -4.05 -9.89
N TYR A 112 -16.20 -3.59 -8.80
CA TYR A 112 -15.40 -2.35 -8.72
C TYR A 112 -16.17 -1.06 -9.12
N VAL A 113 -17.50 -1.02 -8.93
CA VAL A 113 -18.32 0.16 -9.28
C VAL A 113 -18.41 1.16 -8.13
N PHE A 114 -18.34 0.72 -6.88
CA PHE A 114 -18.45 1.62 -5.73
C PHE A 114 -17.26 2.57 -5.61
N GLY A 115 -16.02 2.05 -5.73
CA GLY A 115 -14.78 2.84 -5.67
C GLY A 115 -14.67 3.68 -4.42
N GLY A 116 -14.45 3.07 -3.25
CA GLY A 116 -14.41 3.78 -1.98
C GLY A 116 -13.24 3.39 -1.09
N ILE A 117 -13.26 3.88 0.14
CA ILE A 117 -12.32 3.53 1.20
C ILE A 117 -13.04 2.94 2.40
N ALA A 118 -12.38 2.06 3.13
CA ALA A 118 -12.75 1.60 4.46
C ALA A 118 -11.81 2.19 5.50
N VAL A 119 -12.35 2.55 6.67
CA VAL A 119 -11.58 3.07 7.81
C VAL A 119 -11.89 2.23 9.04
N ALA A 120 -10.84 1.88 9.79
CA ALA A 120 -10.95 1.16 11.05
C ALA A 120 -9.91 1.68 12.06
N VAL A 121 -10.13 1.48 13.35
CA VAL A 121 -9.24 1.97 14.42
C VAL A 121 -8.94 0.87 15.43
N SER A 122 -7.76 0.95 16.06
CA SER A 122 -7.37 0.06 17.16
C SER A 122 -6.48 0.79 18.15
N ASP A 123 -6.56 0.41 19.42
CA ASP A 123 -5.68 0.90 20.49
C ASP A 123 -4.32 0.17 20.49
N THR A 124 -4.22 -0.94 19.77
CA THR A 124 -3.00 -1.75 19.65
C THR A 124 -2.55 -1.93 18.21
N PRO A 125 -1.25 -2.04 17.92
CA PRO A 125 -0.76 -2.20 16.55
C PRO A 125 -1.24 -3.51 15.90
N THR A 126 -1.46 -4.57 16.66
CA THR A 126 -1.88 -5.87 16.14
C THR A 126 -3.40 -5.98 15.92
N GLY A 127 -4.17 -4.98 16.34
CA GLY A 127 -5.63 -5.05 16.29
C GLY A 127 -6.23 -5.78 17.52
N PRO A 128 -7.48 -6.29 17.45
CA PRO A 128 -8.36 -6.16 16.28
C PRO A 128 -8.77 -4.71 16.01
N PHE A 129 -8.79 -4.34 14.73
CA PHE A 129 -9.27 -3.04 14.33
C PHE A 129 -10.81 -3.02 14.30
N LYS A 130 -11.41 -2.02 14.92
CA LYS A 130 -12.82 -1.76 14.87
C LYS A 130 -13.18 -0.98 13.61
N PHE A 131 -13.92 -1.60 12.70
CA PHE A 131 -14.43 -0.96 11.50
C PHE A 131 -15.33 0.23 11.87
N LEU A 132 -15.13 1.37 11.21
CA LEU A 132 -15.92 2.58 11.40
C LEU A 132 -16.93 2.78 10.27
N TYR A 133 -16.44 2.83 9.03
CA TYR A 133 -17.28 3.06 7.85
C TYR A 133 -16.53 2.73 6.55
N ALA A 134 -17.29 2.64 5.45
CA ALA A 134 -16.76 2.71 4.10
C ALA A 134 -17.55 3.74 3.28
N LYS A 135 -16.84 4.57 2.49
CA LYS A 135 -17.44 5.60 1.65
C LYS A 135 -16.48 6.10 0.58
N GLN A 136 -16.97 6.87 -0.35
CA GLN A 136 -16.15 7.63 -1.28
C GLN A 136 -15.56 8.87 -0.59
N PRO A 137 -14.22 9.03 -0.54
CA PRO A 137 -13.60 10.20 0.08
C PRO A 137 -13.91 11.45 -0.74
N ASN A 138 -14.27 12.55 -0.08
CA ASN A 138 -14.62 13.81 -0.73
C ASN A 138 -15.69 13.66 -1.85
N LYS A 139 -16.56 12.63 -1.78
CA LYS A 139 -17.57 12.28 -2.80
C LYS A 139 -16.95 11.93 -4.17
N GLN A 140 -15.74 11.39 -4.18
CA GLN A 140 -15.02 10.95 -5.37
C GLN A 140 -14.70 9.46 -5.29
N ASP A 141 -14.63 8.78 -6.41
CA ASP A 141 -14.15 7.40 -6.42
C ASP A 141 -12.69 7.32 -5.95
N SER A 142 -12.36 6.20 -5.33
CA SER A 142 -11.04 5.90 -4.80
C SER A 142 -10.72 4.44 -5.02
N ARG A 143 -9.57 4.18 -5.63
CA ARG A 143 -9.09 2.83 -5.88
C ARG A 143 -7.75 2.62 -5.19
N ASP A 144 -6.71 2.25 -5.91
CA ASP A 144 -5.38 2.08 -5.34
C ASP A 144 -4.96 3.30 -4.52
N MET A 145 -4.50 3.05 -3.30
CA MET A 145 -4.26 4.12 -2.36
C MET A 145 -3.06 3.86 -1.44
N THR A 146 -2.56 4.92 -0.87
CA THR A 146 -1.66 4.89 0.28
C THR A 146 -2.00 6.00 1.27
N ILE A 147 -1.53 5.86 2.50
CA ILE A 147 -1.53 6.94 3.50
C ILE A 147 -0.10 7.45 3.64
N TYR A 148 0.04 8.75 3.59
CA TYR A 148 1.30 9.44 3.80
C TYR A 148 1.19 10.39 5.00
N LYS A 149 2.14 10.31 5.92
CA LYS A 149 2.27 11.24 7.04
C LYS A 149 3.47 12.13 6.81
N ASP A 150 3.23 13.43 6.77
CA ASP A 150 4.26 14.43 6.54
C ASP A 150 5.06 14.72 7.82
N ILE A 151 6.18 15.41 7.66
CA ILE A 151 7.12 15.75 8.75
C ILE A 151 6.49 16.61 9.84
N ASP A 152 5.46 17.41 9.52
CA ASP A 152 4.71 18.23 10.47
C ASP A 152 3.60 17.45 11.21
N GLY A 153 3.44 16.16 10.89
CA GLY A 153 2.41 15.29 11.46
C GLY A 153 1.08 15.32 10.71
N THR A 154 0.91 16.17 9.70
CA THR A 154 -0.29 16.14 8.86
C THR A 154 -0.32 14.86 8.04
N ALA A 155 -1.48 14.19 7.97
CA ALA A 155 -1.63 12.98 7.20
C ALA A 155 -2.49 13.19 5.95
N TYR A 156 -2.24 12.38 4.94
CA TYR A 156 -2.89 12.47 3.64
C TYR A 156 -3.26 11.09 3.11
N LEU A 157 -4.47 10.99 2.55
CA LEU A 157 -4.86 9.89 1.67
C LEU A 157 -4.41 10.25 0.25
N VAL A 158 -3.58 9.41 -0.35
CA VAL A 158 -3.17 9.52 -1.75
C VAL A 158 -3.80 8.37 -2.50
N HIS A 159 -4.65 8.66 -3.48
CA HIS A 159 -5.43 7.62 -4.15
C HIS A 159 -5.67 7.94 -5.62
N SER A 160 -5.83 6.92 -6.43
CA SER A 160 -6.29 7.08 -7.80
C SER A 160 -7.80 7.22 -7.85
N LYS A 161 -8.28 8.10 -8.72
CA LYS A 161 -9.69 8.42 -8.99
C LYS A 161 -9.98 8.49 -10.48
N ASP A 162 -11.25 8.74 -10.83
CA ASP A 162 -11.70 8.81 -12.23
C ASP A 162 -11.33 7.54 -13.00
N TRP A 163 -11.57 6.36 -12.39
CA TRP A 163 -11.16 5.07 -12.96
C TRP A 163 -9.64 5.01 -13.21
N ASN A 164 -8.84 5.37 -12.21
CA ASN A 164 -7.38 5.41 -12.20
C ASN A 164 -6.73 6.41 -13.18
N LYS A 165 -7.49 7.36 -13.73
CA LYS A 165 -6.93 8.37 -14.64
C LYS A 165 -6.13 9.44 -13.94
N THR A 166 -6.52 9.79 -12.71
CA THR A 166 -5.98 10.94 -11.98
C THR A 166 -5.61 10.54 -10.57
N MET A 167 -4.46 10.99 -10.07
CA MET A 167 -4.08 10.85 -8.68
C MET A 167 -4.64 12.01 -7.85
N ASN A 168 -5.13 11.71 -6.66
CA ASN A 168 -5.66 12.70 -5.72
C ASN A 168 -4.89 12.64 -4.40
N ILE A 169 -4.63 13.80 -3.79
CA ILE A 169 -4.01 13.93 -2.46
C ILE A 169 -5.02 14.67 -1.59
N SER A 170 -5.61 13.96 -0.62
CA SER A 170 -6.65 14.45 0.28
C SER A 170 -6.11 14.54 1.69
N ARG A 171 -6.20 15.73 2.31
CA ARG A 171 -5.76 15.90 3.69
C ARG A 171 -6.73 15.19 4.65
N LEU A 172 -6.18 14.56 5.68
CA LEU A 172 -6.94 13.94 6.76
C LEU A 172 -7.16 14.94 7.91
N ASN A 173 -8.21 14.70 8.69
CA ASN A 173 -8.44 15.39 9.95
C ASN A 173 -7.38 15.02 11.00
N ASP A 174 -7.35 15.72 12.12
CA ASP A 174 -6.38 15.49 13.22
C ASP A 174 -6.45 14.08 13.82
N ASP A 175 -7.58 13.40 13.72
CA ASP A 175 -7.77 12.04 14.23
C ASP A 175 -7.35 10.97 13.22
N TYR A 176 -6.99 11.38 11.99
CA TYR A 176 -6.65 10.53 10.84
C TYR A 176 -7.77 9.59 10.40
N THR A 177 -8.99 9.83 10.85
CA THR A 177 -10.13 8.95 10.59
C THR A 177 -11.03 9.43 9.47
N GLU A 178 -10.79 10.63 8.92
CA GLU A 178 -11.66 11.26 7.91
C GLU A 178 -10.84 12.21 7.04
N THR A 179 -11.27 12.42 5.79
CA THR A 179 -10.79 13.56 5.00
C THR A 179 -11.45 14.85 5.49
N ASP A 180 -10.70 15.95 5.55
CA ASP A 180 -11.22 17.24 6.04
C ASP A 180 -11.88 18.10 4.95
N GLY A 181 -12.00 17.57 3.74
CA GLY A 181 -12.58 18.24 2.58
C GLY A 181 -11.56 18.98 1.70
N PHE A 182 -10.31 19.14 2.16
CA PHE A 182 -9.25 19.72 1.34
C PHE A 182 -8.53 18.65 0.52
N TYR A 183 -8.42 18.85 -0.78
CA TYR A 183 -7.69 17.94 -1.67
C TYR A 183 -7.17 18.67 -2.92
N VAL A 184 -6.17 18.06 -3.54
CA VAL A 184 -5.63 18.48 -4.84
C VAL A 184 -5.59 17.27 -5.79
N SER A 185 -5.87 17.50 -7.08
CA SER A 185 -5.67 16.52 -8.12
C SER A 185 -4.31 16.72 -8.75
N VAL A 186 -3.53 15.64 -8.84
CA VAL A 186 -2.18 15.63 -9.40
C VAL A 186 -2.07 14.51 -10.42
N LEU A 187 -1.03 14.52 -11.27
CA LEU A 187 -0.85 13.52 -12.33
C LEU A 187 -2.16 13.27 -13.13
N ILE A 188 -2.84 14.36 -13.51
CA ILE A 188 -4.13 14.34 -14.20
C ILE A 188 -3.98 13.64 -15.55
N ASP A 189 -4.87 12.68 -15.84
CA ASP A 189 -4.90 11.86 -17.07
C ASP A 189 -3.59 11.09 -17.32
N GLN A 190 -2.83 10.76 -16.27
CA GLN A 190 -1.59 9.99 -16.39
C GLN A 190 -1.79 8.48 -16.20
N GLU A 191 -2.99 8.03 -15.84
CA GLU A 191 -3.35 6.61 -15.66
C GLU A 191 -2.37 5.88 -14.74
N ARG A 192 -2.23 6.40 -13.49
CA ARG A 192 -1.32 5.84 -12.48
C ARG A 192 -2.10 5.25 -11.31
N GLU A 193 -1.61 4.09 -10.83
CA GLU A 193 -2.13 3.39 -9.65
C GLU A 193 -0.99 2.98 -8.71
N ALA A 194 -1.29 2.31 -7.60
CA ALA A 194 -0.33 1.80 -6.62
C ALA A 194 0.68 2.86 -6.12
N PRO A 195 0.22 4.03 -5.62
CA PRO A 195 1.11 5.10 -5.18
C PRO A 195 1.89 4.69 -3.92
N ALA A 196 3.19 5.00 -3.91
CA ALA A 196 4.07 4.86 -2.74
C ALA A 196 4.92 6.12 -2.62
N LEU A 197 4.87 6.81 -1.46
CA LEU A 197 5.44 8.14 -1.28
C LEU A 197 6.53 8.17 -0.21
N PHE A 198 7.46 9.09 -0.37
CA PHE A 198 8.40 9.52 0.67
C PHE A 198 8.86 10.97 0.44
N TYR A 199 9.45 11.54 1.50
CA TYR A 199 10.06 12.88 1.47
C TYR A 199 11.54 12.78 1.83
N LYS A 200 12.39 13.51 1.12
CA LYS A 200 13.81 13.64 1.42
C LYS A 200 14.35 14.99 0.97
N ASP A 201 15.03 15.69 1.87
CA ASP A 201 15.82 16.90 1.61
C ASP A 201 15.08 17.96 0.77
N GLY A 202 13.82 18.28 1.12
CA GLY A 202 13.02 19.31 0.46
C GLY A 202 12.24 18.81 -0.76
N MET A 203 12.29 17.51 -1.07
CA MET A 203 11.62 16.93 -2.23
C MET A 203 10.70 15.77 -1.82
N TYR A 204 9.47 15.78 -2.32
CA TYR A 204 8.55 14.65 -2.26
C TYR A 204 8.70 13.80 -3.51
N TYR A 205 8.64 12.50 -3.33
CA TYR A 205 8.71 11.50 -4.37
C TYR A 205 7.51 10.57 -4.30
N MET A 206 7.01 10.16 -5.44
CA MET A 206 5.95 9.16 -5.58
C MET A 206 6.36 8.16 -6.66
N VAL A 207 6.42 6.89 -6.32
CA VAL A 207 6.52 5.78 -7.27
C VAL A 207 5.12 5.23 -7.50
N SER A 208 4.78 4.91 -8.74
CA SER A 208 3.46 4.40 -9.11
C SER A 208 3.55 3.48 -10.33
N SER A 209 2.59 2.56 -10.48
CA SER A 209 2.46 1.70 -11.65
C SER A 209 1.53 2.30 -12.70
N GLY A 210 1.56 1.77 -13.92
CA GLY A 210 0.50 1.98 -14.92
C GLY A 210 -0.71 1.08 -14.64
N CYS A 211 -1.79 1.28 -15.40
CA CYS A 211 -3.05 0.57 -15.23
C CYS A 211 -3.14 -0.59 -16.24
N THR A 212 -2.56 -1.74 -15.92
CA THR A 212 -2.55 -2.94 -16.77
C THR A 212 -3.18 -4.16 -16.07
N GLY A 213 -4.00 -3.91 -15.05
CA GLY A 213 -4.58 -4.96 -14.20
C GLY A 213 -3.48 -5.78 -13.51
N TRP A 214 -3.51 -7.11 -13.63
CA TRP A 214 -2.52 -7.99 -13.02
C TRP A 214 -1.18 -8.10 -13.76
N LEU A 215 -1.09 -7.56 -14.99
CA LEU A 215 0.15 -7.65 -15.75
C LEU A 215 1.16 -6.63 -15.23
N PRO A 216 2.41 -7.03 -14.96
CA PRO A 216 3.45 -6.12 -14.54
C PRO A 216 3.74 -5.09 -15.64
N ASN A 217 4.03 -3.87 -15.24
CA ASN A 217 4.32 -2.76 -16.13
C ASN A 217 5.43 -1.88 -15.59
N GLN A 218 5.82 -0.90 -16.36
CA GLN A 218 6.87 0.04 -15.99
C GLN A 218 6.40 0.98 -14.88
N ALA A 219 7.07 0.94 -13.73
CA ALA A 219 6.93 1.98 -12.73
C ALA A 219 7.44 3.31 -13.27
N LEU A 220 6.76 4.40 -12.91
CA LEU A 220 7.27 5.74 -13.06
C LEU A 220 7.34 6.42 -11.69
N PHE A 221 8.30 7.32 -11.53
CA PHE A 221 8.30 8.20 -10.38
C PHE A 221 7.95 9.63 -10.77
N ALA A 222 7.29 10.31 -9.83
CA ALA A 222 7.03 11.72 -9.89
C ALA A 222 7.66 12.42 -8.69
N ARG A 223 7.95 13.72 -8.81
CA ARG A 223 8.49 14.52 -7.71
C ARG A 223 7.90 15.92 -7.68
N CYS A 224 7.95 16.55 -6.50
CA CYS A 224 7.57 17.96 -6.28
C CYS A 224 8.25 18.50 -5.01
N GLU A 225 8.40 19.82 -4.91
CA GLU A 225 8.93 20.50 -3.72
C GLU A 225 7.85 20.70 -2.64
N HIS A 226 6.58 20.72 -3.03
CA HIS A 226 5.45 20.88 -2.13
C HIS A 226 4.41 19.80 -2.39
N LEU A 227 4.08 19.00 -1.37
CA LEU A 227 3.18 17.84 -1.49
C LEU A 227 1.88 18.16 -2.22
N LEU A 228 1.26 19.31 -1.89
CA LEU A 228 0.01 19.78 -2.49
C LEU A 228 0.24 20.67 -3.73
N GLY A 229 1.47 20.70 -4.23
CA GLY A 229 1.87 21.50 -5.36
C GLY A 229 1.81 20.75 -6.70
N LYS A 230 2.62 21.23 -7.65
CA LYS A 230 2.68 20.66 -8.99
C LYS A 230 3.66 19.51 -9.06
N TRP A 231 3.14 18.31 -9.18
CA TRP A 231 3.93 17.10 -9.41
C TRP A 231 4.40 16.99 -10.87
N LYS A 232 5.64 16.60 -11.04
CA LYS A 232 6.23 16.32 -12.34
C LYS A 232 6.49 14.81 -12.44
N LEU A 233 5.82 14.15 -13.38
CA LEU A 233 6.14 12.76 -13.77
C LEU A 233 7.48 12.75 -14.49
N ILE A 234 8.41 11.90 -14.09
CA ILE A 234 9.79 11.93 -14.56
C ILE A 234 10.08 10.75 -15.48
N ASP A 235 10.38 9.58 -14.91
CA ASP A 235 10.85 8.41 -15.65
C ASP A 235 10.73 7.14 -14.81
N ASN A 236 11.10 6.01 -15.39
CA ASN A 236 11.27 4.74 -14.71
C ASN A 236 12.45 4.80 -13.72
N PRO A 237 12.25 4.53 -12.41
CA PRO A 237 13.37 4.47 -11.47
C PRO A 237 14.17 3.16 -11.57
N CYS A 238 13.59 2.09 -12.10
CA CYS A 238 14.21 0.77 -12.16
C CYS A 238 15.33 0.71 -13.20
N ARG A 239 16.39 -0.05 -12.91
CA ARG A 239 17.54 -0.22 -13.82
C ARG A 239 17.95 -1.69 -13.91
N GLY A 240 18.31 -2.14 -15.11
CA GLY A 240 18.76 -3.50 -15.37
C GLY A 240 17.72 -4.38 -16.06
N GLU A 241 17.90 -5.69 -15.97
CA GLU A 241 16.98 -6.66 -16.55
C GLU A 241 15.57 -6.51 -15.94
N LYS A 242 14.51 -6.62 -16.76
CA LYS A 242 13.10 -6.47 -16.37
C LYS A 242 12.73 -5.10 -15.78
N MET A 243 13.52 -4.06 -16.05
CA MET A 243 13.20 -2.71 -15.57
C MET A 243 11.85 -2.21 -16.12
N ASP A 244 11.46 -2.61 -17.33
CA ASP A 244 10.22 -2.18 -18.00
C ASP A 244 8.97 -2.89 -17.45
N THR A 245 9.15 -3.88 -16.59
CA THR A 245 8.08 -4.57 -15.86
C THR A 245 8.22 -4.38 -14.35
N THR A 246 9.05 -3.42 -13.90
CA THR A 246 9.34 -3.21 -12.47
C THR A 246 9.80 -4.52 -11.81
N PHE A 247 10.69 -5.25 -12.51
CA PHE A 247 11.19 -6.57 -12.10
C PHE A 247 10.06 -7.63 -11.94
N ASP A 248 9.00 -7.55 -12.74
CA ASP A 248 7.75 -8.33 -12.66
C ASP A 248 6.94 -8.06 -11.38
N GLY A 249 7.08 -6.87 -10.80
CA GLY A 249 6.38 -6.45 -9.60
C GLY A 249 5.56 -5.17 -9.78
N GLN A 250 4.80 -4.84 -8.76
CA GLN A 250 4.04 -3.59 -8.66
C GLN A 250 4.39 -2.89 -7.35
N SER A 251 4.55 -1.56 -7.39
CA SER A 251 4.78 -0.75 -6.18
C SER A 251 3.67 -0.94 -5.14
N THR A 252 4.05 -0.92 -3.87
CA THR A 252 3.12 -1.14 -2.77
C THR A 252 3.28 -0.09 -1.68
N TYR A 253 4.49 0.10 -1.21
CA TYR A 253 4.81 1.03 -0.13
C TYR A 253 6.28 1.42 -0.16
N ILE A 254 6.62 2.56 0.45
CA ILE A 254 8.00 2.94 0.73
C ILE A 254 8.13 3.19 2.22
N PHE A 255 9.12 2.59 2.86
CA PHE A 255 9.46 2.81 4.25
C PHE A 255 10.91 3.24 4.40
N GLU A 256 11.21 3.90 5.53
CA GLU A 256 12.54 4.40 5.86
C GLU A 256 13.16 3.60 7.00
N VAL A 257 14.45 3.33 6.87
CA VAL A 257 15.29 2.80 7.94
C VAL A 257 16.63 3.54 7.91
N ASP A 258 16.99 4.16 9.04
CA ASP A 258 18.27 4.86 9.23
C ASP A 258 18.62 5.87 8.10
N GLY A 259 17.61 6.58 7.60
CA GLY A 259 17.73 7.58 6.54
C GLY A 259 17.76 7.02 5.12
N GLU A 260 17.68 5.71 4.96
CA GLU A 260 17.60 5.01 3.67
C GLU A 260 16.15 4.60 3.37
N PHE A 261 15.75 4.69 2.09
CA PHE A 261 14.40 4.36 1.64
C PHE A 261 14.35 3.05 0.89
N TYR A 262 13.29 2.29 1.13
CA TYR A 262 13.10 0.96 0.55
C TYR A 262 11.73 0.86 -0.09
N LEU A 263 11.71 0.46 -1.36
CA LEU A 263 10.49 0.19 -2.13
C LEU A 263 10.06 -1.25 -1.92
N MET A 264 8.82 -1.44 -1.49
CA MET A 264 8.15 -2.74 -1.48
C MET A 264 7.45 -2.97 -2.81
N LEU A 265 7.58 -4.18 -3.32
CA LEU A 265 6.87 -4.66 -4.51
C LEU A 265 6.07 -5.92 -4.16
N ASP A 266 4.87 -6.03 -4.74
CA ASP A 266 4.13 -7.28 -4.84
C ASP A 266 4.36 -7.91 -6.23
N HIS A 267 4.63 -9.21 -6.26
CA HIS A 267 4.75 -10.01 -7.48
C HIS A 267 3.50 -10.86 -7.64
N TRP A 268 2.54 -10.35 -8.36
CA TRP A 268 1.21 -10.96 -8.48
C TRP A 268 1.23 -12.23 -9.33
N HIS A 269 0.61 -13.29 -8.81
CA HIS A 269 0.29 -14.51 -9.56
C HIS A 269 -1.23 -14.62 -9.72
N PRO A 270 -1.83 -13.99 -10.73
CA PRO A 270 -3.28 -13.78 -10.78
C PRO A 270 -4.11 -15.05 -10.86
N HIS A 271 -3.52 -16.16 -11.31
CA HIS A 271 -4.20 -17.47 -11.37
C HIS A 271 -4.00 -18.31 -10.10
N ASP A 272 -3.17 -17.85 -9.17
CA ASP A 272 -2.94 -18.48 -7.86
C ASP A 272 -2.41 -17.41 -6.88
N LEU A 273 -3.30 -16.44 -6.53
CA LEU A 273 -2.92 -15.25 -5.76
C LEU A 273 -2.24 -15.56 -4.43
N LYS A 274 -2.54 -16.70 -3.81
CA LYS A 274 -1.92 -17.13 -2.55
C LYS A 274 -0.41 -17.39 -2.66
N THR A 275 0.11 -17.56 -3.87
CA THR A 275 1.56 -17.79 -4.13
C THR A 275 2.28 -16.51 -4.56
N SER A 276 1.60 -15.37 -4.61
CA SER A 276 2.19 -14.07 -4.95
C SER A 276 3.37 -13.75 -4.05
N GLY A 277 4.40 -13.12 -4.61
CA GLY A 277 5.66 -12.89 -3.92
C GLY A 277 5.89 -11.44 -3.51
N TYR A 278 7.05 -11.20 -2.91
CA TYR A 278 7.45 -9.89 -2.41
C TYR A 278 8.88 -9.54 -2.83
N SER A 279 9.15 -8.24 -2.90
CA SER A 279 10.51 -7.71 -2.92
C SER A 279 10.61 -6.45 -2.07
N ILE A 280 11.78 -6.26 -1.46
CA ILE A 280 12.19 -4.99 -0.85
C ILE A 280 13.50 -4.59 -1.51
N LEU A 281 13.48 -3.41 -2.15
CA LEU A 281 14.60 -2.90 -2.93
C LEU A 281 14.98 -1.50 -2.45
N LYS A 282 16.29 -1.25 -2.29
CA LYS A 282 16.79 0.07 -1.91
C LYS A 282 16.52 1.09 -3.02
N ILE A 283 16.11 2.30 -2.62
CA ILE A 283 16.01 3.48 -3.48
C ILE A 283 17.28 4.31 -3.31
N ASP A 284 18.02 4.51 -4.37
CA ASP A 284 19.10 5.49 -4.43
C ASP A 284 18.53 6.83 -4.94
N ILE A 285 18.79 7.92 -4.20
CA ILE A 285 18.47 9.28 -4.64
C ILE A 285 19.73 9.87 -5.24
N LEU A 286 19.69 10.26 -6.51
CA LEU A 286 20.83 10.79 -7.25
C LEU A 286 20.97 12.31 -7.02
N GLU A 287 22.15 12.87 -7.32
CA GLU A 287 22.45 14.30 -7.14
C GLU A 287 21.47 15.24 -7.88
N ASP A 288 20.89 14.78 -8.99
CA ASP A 288 19.89 15.52 -9.77
C ASP A 288 18.43 15.31 -9.29
N ASN A 289 18.25 14.73 -8.09
CA ASN A 289 16.98 14.33 -7.53
C ASN A 289 16.22 13.29 -8.38
N ASN A 290 16.91 12.51 -9.19
CA ASN A 290 16.34 11.34 -9.83
C ASN A 290 16.45 10.12 -8.91
N LEU A 291 15.58 9.15 -9.14
CA LEU A 291 15.59 7.89 -8.40
C LEU A 291 16.25 6.78 -9.21
N ARG A 292 16.91 5.88 -8.50
CA ARG A 292 17.41 4.63 -9.06
C ARG A 292 17.09 3.48 -8.13
N VAL A 293 16.49 2.43 -8.68
CA VAL A 293 16.19 1.16 -8.01
C VAL A 293 16.85 0.06 -8.82
N ASN A 294 17.77 -0.66 -8.19
CA ASN A 294 18.42 -1.81 -8.80
C ASN A 294 17.81 -3.09 -8.20
N TRP A 295 17.75 -4.15 -9.02
CA TRP A 295 17.39 -5.47 -8.51
C TRP A 295 18.41 -5.96 -7.48
N ALA A 296 17.93 -6.58 -6.45
CA ALA A 296 18.70 -7.34 -5.47
C ALA A 296 18.05 -8.71 -5.31
N ASP A 297 18.84 -9.79 -5.34
CA ASP A 297 18.29 -11.15 -5.26
C ASP A 297 17.69 -11.45 -3.90
N GLU A 298 18.15 -10.77 -2.85
CA GLU A 298 17.77 -11.04 -1.48
C GLU A 298 17.57 -9.75 -0.68
N TRP A 299 16.56 -9.76 0.17
CA TRP A 299 16.40 -8.84 1.30
C TRP A 299 16.96 -9.50 2.58
N LYS A 300 17.85 -8.80 3.30
CA LYS A 300 18.55 -9.33 4.48
C LYS A 300 18.04 -8.77 5.81
N GLY A 301 17.03 -7.88 5.76
CA GLY A 301 16.63 -7.14 6.95
C GLY A 301 17.64 -6.06 7.35
N ILE A 302 17.57 -5.63 8.60
CA ILE A 302 18.42 -4.60 9.21
C ILE A 302 19.11 -5.14 10.45
#